data_e72a2fe6ea0727fc499652909fd61224
#
_entry.id   e72a2fe6ea0727fc499652909fd61224
#
_cell.length_a   1.000
_cell.length_b   1.000
_cell.length_c   1.000
_cell.angle_alpha   90.00
_cell.angle_beta   90.00
_cell.angle_gamma   90.00
#
_symmetry.space_group_name_H-M   'P 1'
#
loop_
_entity.id
_entity.type
_entity.pdbx_description
1 polymer ?
#
loop_
_entity_poly.entity_id
_entity_poly.type
_entity_poly.pdbx_seq_one_letter_code
_entity_poly.pdbx_strand_id
1 'polypeptide(L)'
;VAHESSLLLSGFTLISGPCVLEDAGLNLEVAREVQRLAGDRGLDVIFKASFDKANRSRPGAARGPGLEKGLRLLAEVGAATGLPLLTDVHEPGQCARA
;
A
#
# COMPACT_ATOMS: atom_id res chain seq x y z
N VAL A 1 7.73 -16.53 -6.72
CA VAL A 1 6.98 -15.29 -6.83
C VAL A 1 7.93 -14.15 -7.19
N ALA A 2 7.55 -13.36 -8.16
CA ALA A 2 8.39 -12.29 -8.68
C ALA A 2 8.81 -11.27 -7.62
N HIS A 3 8.06 -11.16 -6.53
CA HIS A 3 8.32 -10.16 -5.51
C HIS A 3 9.25 -10.58 -4.39
N GLU A 4 9.65 -11.84 -4.33
CA GLU A 4 10.50 -12.33 -3.24
C GLU A 4 11.83 -11.57 -3.16
N SER A 5 12.47 -11.32 -4.30
CA SER A 5 13.73 -10.61 -4.32
C SER A 5 13.61 -9.17 -3.84
N SER A 6 12.46 -8.51 -4.08
CA SER A 6 12.26 -7.13 -3.65
C SER A 6 12.01 -7.02 -2.14
N LEU A 7 11.76 -8.15 -1.47
CA LEU A 7 11.61 -8.17 -0.02
C LEU A 7 12.92 -8.49 0.72
N LEU A 8 14.02 -8.67 0.01
CA LEU A 8 15.34 -8.84 0.61
C LEU A 8 15.85 -7.47 1.04
N LEU A 9 15.68 -7.18 2.31
CA LEU A 9 15.97 -5.87 2.88
C LEU A 9 17.36 -5.86 3.51
N SER A 10 18.20 -4.91 3.12
CA SER A 10 19.61 -4.85 3.54
C SER A 10 19.90 -3.72 4.51
N GLY A 11 18.90 -3.02 5.01
CA GLY A 11 19.07 -1.89 5.93
C GLY A 11 17.74 -1.51 6.55
N PHE A 12 17.61 -0.23 6.87
CA PHE A 12 16.33 0.24 7.37
C PHE A 12 15.29 0.23 6.28
N THR A 13 14.10 -0.22 6.63
CA THR A 13 12.96 -0.29 5.74
C THR A 13 11.87 0.67 6.23
N LEU A 14 11.36 1.47 5.30
CA LEU A 14 10.24 2.37 5.56
C LEU A 14 8.97 1.73 5.02
N ILE A 15 8.01 1.48 5.89
CA ILE A 15 6.67 1.02 5.50
C ILE A 15 5.77 2.25 5.60
N SER A 16 5.31 2.75 4.47
CA SER A 16 4.58 4.02 4.43
C SER A 16 3.65 4.10 3.24
N GLY A 17 2.63 4.90 3.37
CA GLY A 17 1.65 5.15 2.31
C GLY A 17 0.48 5.95 2.85
N PRO A 18 -0.55 6.21 2.03
CA PRO A 18 -1.76 6.84 2.52
C PRO A 18 -2.49 5.87 3.44
N CYS A 19 -3.23 6.39 4.39
CA CYS A 19 -3.97 5.54 5.33
C CYS A 19 -4.93 4.60 4.58
N VAL A 20 -5.62 5.14 3.59
CA VAL A 20 -6.67 4.44 2.83
C VAL A 20 -6.49 4.71 1.33
N LEU A 21 -6.79 3.72 0.52
CA LEU A 21 -6.72 3.82 -0.95
C LEU A 21 -7.97 4.50 -1.53
N GLU A 22 -8.19 5.76 -1.25
CA GLU A 22 -9.41 6.46 -1.69
C GLU A 22 -9.33 7.02 -3.11
N ASP A 23 -8.18 7.52 -3.50
CA ASP A 23 -7.99 8.28 -4.74
C ASP A 23 -6.74 7.80 -5.46
N ALA A 24 -6.92 7.34 -6.70
CA ALA A 24 -5.83 6.78 -7.49
C ALA A 24 -4.68 7.78 -7.70
N GLY A 25 -5.01 9.03 -7.98
CA GLY A 25 -4.00 10.07 -8.18
C GLY A 25 -3.22 10.37 -6.90
N LEU A 26 -3.93 10.46 -5.79
CA LEU A 26 -3.31 10.70 -4.50
C LEU A 26 -2.44 9.51 -4.06
N ASN A 27 -2.91 8.29 -4.28
CA ASN A 27 -2.14 7.09 -3.96
C ASN A 27 -0.79 7.10 -4.67
N LEU A 28 -0.78 7.42 -5.94
CA LEU A 28 0.44 7.47 -6.74
C LEU A 28 1.34 8.62 -6.33
N GLU A 29 0.77 9.78 -6.06
CA GLU A 29 1.52 10.95 -5.60
C GLU A 29 2.24 10.66 -4.28
N VAL A 30 1.55 10.06 -3.33
CA VAL A 30 2.15 9.68 -2.04
C VAL A 30 3.25 8.65 -2.25
N ALA A 31 3.01 7.64 -3.08
CA ALA A 31 4.00 6.59 -3.34
C ALA A 31 5.28 7.18 -3.94
N ARG A 32 5.15 8.06 -4.91
CA ARG A 32 6.31 8.69 -5.55
C ARG A 32 7.08 9.59 -4.59
N GLU A 33 6.38 10.32 -3.73
CA GLU A 33 7.02 11.17 -2.74
C GLU A 33 7.78 10.35 -1.69
N VAL A 34 7.18 9.29 -1.19
CA VAL A 34 7.84 8.38 -0.26
C VAL A 34 9.07 7.73 -0.90
N GLN A 35 8.93 7.30 -2.16
CA GLN A 35 10.02 6.71 -2.91
C GLN A 35 11.19 7.68 -3.07
N ARG A 36 10.89 8.93 -3.39
CA ARG A 36 11.91 9.99 -3.53
C ARG A 36 12.64 10.25 -2.22
N LEU A 37 11.87 10.44 -1.14
CA LEU A 37 12.45 10.73 0.19
C LEU A 37 13.31 9.58 0.68
N ALA A 38 12.87 8.36 0.50
CA ALA A 38 13.61 7.18 0.93
C ALA A 38 14.87 6.98 0.08
N GLY A 39 14.79 7.24 -1.22
CA GLY A 39 15.93 7.15 -2.12
C GLY A 39 17.05 8.10 -1.73
N ASP A 40 16.71 9.33 -1.35
CA ASP A 40 17.68 10.32 -0.91
C ASP A 40 18.39 9.92 0.37
N ARG A 41 17.80 9.01 1.15
CA ARG A 41 18.34 8.54 2.43
C ARG A 41 18.86 7.11 2.40
N GLY A 42 18.83 6.46 1.26
CA GLY A 42 19.26 5.07 1.12
C GLY A 42 18.38 4.08 1.85
N LEU A 43 17.09 4.37 1.96
CA LEU A 43 16.12 3.50 2.63
C LEU A 43 15.36 2.65 1.62
N ASP A 44 15.05 1.41 2.01
CA ASP A 44 14.11 0.58 1.28
C ASP A 44 12.68 0.97 1.65
N VAL A 45 11.76 0.86 0.70
CA VAL A 45 10.35 1.23 0.90
C VAL A 45 9.43 0.06 0.61
N ILE A 46 8.46 -0.14 1.49
CA ILE A 46 7.27 -0.96 1.22
C ILE A 46 6.08 -0.01 1.27
N PHE A 47 5.36 0.11 0.16
CA PHE A 47 4.17 0.96 0.09
C PHE A 47 3.01 0.23 0.76
N LYS A 48 2.43 0.85 1.77
CA LYS A 48 1.34 0.26 2.56
C LYS A 48 0.12 1.16 2.56
N ALA A 49 -1.03 0.59 2.27
CA ALA A 49 -2.31 1.27 2.39
C ALA A 49 -3.42 0.25 2.59
N SER A 50 -4.49 0.67 3.25
CA SER A 50 -5.63 -0.20 3.50
C SER A 50 -6.70 -0.04 2.43
N PHE A 51 -7.33 -1.15 2.02
CA PHE A 51 -8.50 -1.09 1.15
C PHE A 51 -9.80 -0.90 1.97
N ASP A 52 -9.76 -1.17 3.27
CA ASP A 52 -10.91 -1.01 4.17
C ASP A 52 -10.42 -0.74 5.59
N LYS A 53 -10.94 0.29 6.22
CA LYS A 53 -10.70 0.58 7.63
C LYS A 53 -11.84 -0.01 8.47
N ALA A 54 -11.88 -1.32 8.54
CA ALA A 54 -12.95 -2.08 9.20
C ALA A 54 -13.06 -1.78 10.70
N ASN A 55 -12.01 -1.25 11.32
CA ASN A 55 -12.02 -0.88 12.73
C ASN A 55 -12.67 0.49 12.99
N ARG A 56 -13.04 1.22 11.96
CA ARG A 56 -13.74 2.50 12.13
C ARG A 56 -15.22 2.24 12.42
N SER A 57 -15.68 2.69 13.57
CA SER A 57 -17.06 2.48 14.01
C SER A 57 -17.94 3.73 13.88
N ARG A 58 -17.34 4.90 13.68
CA ARG A 58 -18.11 6.14 13.60
C ARG A 58 -18.84 6.24 12.27
N PRO A 59 -20.17 6.47 12.28
CA PRO A 59 -20.91 6.68 11.04
C PRO A 59 -20.31 7.82 10.22
N GLY A 60 -20.19 7.62 8.93
CA GLY A 60 -19.61 8.63 8.04
C GLY A 60 -18.09 8.65 7.98
N ALA A 61 -17.38 7.87 8.81
CA ALA A 61 -15.95 7.76 8.71
C ALA A 61 -15.57 7.06 7.40
N ALA A 62 -14.56 7.59 6.70
CA ALA A 62 -14.09 6.99 5.46
C ALA A 62 -13.44 5.65 5.73
N ARG A 63 -13.97 4.57 5.16
CA ARG A 63 -13.43 3.23 5.32
C ARG A 63 -12.52 2.80 4.18
N GLY A 64 -12.73 3.37 2.99
CA GLY A 64 -11.94 3.00 1.82
C GLY A 64 -12.77 2.38 0.71
N PRO A 65 -12.13 2.04 -0.41
CA PRO A 65 -12.83 1.57 -1.62
C PRO A 65 -13.32 0.11 -1.54
N GLY A 66 -12.90 -0.65 -0.55
CA GLY A 66 -13.23 -2.07 -0.45
C GLY A 66 -12.22 -2.96 -1.16
N LEU A 67 -12.41 -4.28 -1.04
CA LEU A 67 -11.44 -5.27 -1.47
C LEU A 67 -11.09 -5.20 -2.96
N GLU A 68 -12.08 -5.33 -3.85
CA GLU A 68 -11.80 -5.45 -5.28
C GLU A 68 -11.17 -4.17 -5.85
N LYS A 69 -11.80 -3.04 -5.60
CA LYS A 69 -11.29 -1.76 -6.10
C LYS A 69 -9.97 -1.40 -5.43
N GLY A 70 -9.86 -1.65 -4.12
CA GLY A 70 -8.64 -1.36 -3.37
C GLY A 70 -7.44 -2.14 -3.86
N LEU A 71 -7.60 -3.43 -4.11
CA LEU A 71 -6.50 -4.24 -4.64
C LEU A 71 -6.07 -3.79 -6.02
N ARG A 72 -7.03 -3.35 -6.88
CA ARG A 72 -6.67 -2.77 -8.18
C ARG A 72 -5.86 -1.49 -8.03
N LEU A 73 -6.30 -0.60 -7.14
CA LEU A 73 -5.60 0.66 -6.89
C LEU A 73 -4.20 0.41 -6.35
N LEU A 74 -4.06 -0.56 -5.45
CA LEU A 74 -2.75 -0.93 -4.92
C LEU A 74 -1.85 -1.49 -6.02
N ALA A 75 -2.38 -2.36 -6.87
CA ALA A 75 -1.64 -2.93 -7.98
C ALA A 75 -1.18 -1.85 -8.98
N GLU A 76 -2.00 -0.83 -9.20
CA GLU A 76 -1.64 0.30 -10.07
C GLU A 76 -0.42 1.05 -9.52
N VAL A 77 -0.36 1.24 -8.20
CA VAL A 77 0.81 1.87 -7.58
C VAL A 77 2.05 1.01 -7.77
N GLY A 78 1.93 -0.29 -7.56
CA GLY A 78 3.05 -1.21 -7.76
C GLY A 78 3.57 -1.20 -9.18
N ALA A 79 2.66 -1.21 -10.16
CA ALA A 79 3.03 -1.18 -11.58
C ALA A 79 3.73 0.13 -11.96
N ALA A 80 3.30 1.25 -11.39
CA ALA A 80 3.86 2.56 -11.73
C ALA A 80 5.20 2.84 -11.05
N THR A 81 5.43 2.29 -9.85
CA THR A 81 6.60 2.63 -9.03
C THR A 81 7.61 1.49 -8.87
N GLY A 82 7.18 0.25 -9.06
CA GLY A 82 8.02 -0.91 -8.80
C GLY A 82 8.20 -1.22 -7.33
N LEU A 83 7.49 -0.54 -6.43
CA LEU A 83 7.62 -0.76 -4.99
C LEU A 83 6.96 -2.06 -4.55
N PRO A 84 7.53 -2.75 -3.55
CA PRO A 84 6.80 -3.81 -2.85
C PRO A 84 5.56 -3.22 -2.17
N LEU A 85 4.50 -4.02 -2.10
CA LEU A 85 3.19 -3.57 -1.63
C LEU A 85 2.80 -4.33 -0.36
N LEU A 86 2.06 -3.65 0.51
CA LEU A 86 1.53 -4.24 1.75
C LEU A 86 0.13 -3.71 1.99
N THR A 87 -0.77 -4.57 2.42
CA THR A 87 -2.10 -4.17 2.87
C THR A 87 -2.53 -5.04 4.04
N ASP A 88 -3.50 -4.57 4.81
CA ASP A 88 -4.10 -5.36 5.88
C ASP A 88 -5.39 -6.00 5.39
N VAL A 89 -5.65 -7.22 5.86
CA VAL A 89 -6.89 -7.94 5.59
C VAL A 89 -7.71 -8.07 6.87
N HIS A 90 -9.01 -8.26 6.74
CA HIS A 90 -9.93 -8.26 7.88
C HIS A 90 -10.69 -9.57 8.02
N GLU A 91 -10.63 -10.43 7.00
CA GLU A 91 -11.24 -11.76 6.99
C GLU A 91 -10.27 -12.73 6.32
N PRO A 92 -10.21 -13.99 6.80
CA PRO A 92 -9.25 -14.98 6.25
C PRO A 92 -9.37 -15.17 4.74
N GLY A 93 -10.58 -15.12 4.19
CA GLY A 93 -10.79 -15.30 2.76
C GLY A 93 -10.18 -14.21 1.88
N GLN A 94 -9.85 -13.06 2.46
CA GLN A 94 -9.25 -11.95 1.72
C GLN A 94 -7.77 -12.17 1.44
N CYS A 95 -7.11 -13.05 2.19
CA CYS A 95 -5.68 -13.30 2.03
C CYS A 95 -5.33 -13.80 0.63
N ALA A 96 -6.13 -14.70 0.09
CA ALA A 96 -5.87 -15.26 -1.24
C ALA A 96 -6.05 -14.21 -2.34
N ARG A 97 -6.99 -13.27 -2.14
CA ARG A 97 -7.24 -12.19 -3.10
C ARG A 97 -6.13 -11.14 -3.04
N ALA A 98 -5.64 -10.87 -1.87
CA ALA A 98 -4.56 -9.93 -1.69
C ALA A 98 -3.21 -10.53 -2.11
#